data_6aa7f23257fe7446381689775e4f0bd7
#
_entry.id   6aa7f23257fe7446381689775e4f0bd7
#
_cell.length_a   1.000
_cell.length_b   1.000
_cell.length_c   1.000
_cell.angle_alpha   90.00
_cell.angle_beta   90.00
_cell.angle_gamma   90.00
#
_symmetry.space_group_name_H-M   'P 1'
#
loop_
_entity.id
_entity.type
_entity.pdbx_description
1 polymer ?
#
loop_
_entity_poly.entity_id
_entity_poly.type
_entity_poly.pdbx_seq_one_letter_code
_entity_poly.pdbx_strand_id
1 'polypeptide(L)'
;MTQAMPFLPGLSPVAHRSLTAQQDAGNLTSNGGLIVLREAALRLKIAEVIAGPLPDTRNPALIHHTYAEMVTARMMAIAAGYEDADDLDALRNDPALMIACGRAPETGRDIPSQPTISRLENLADEATLKQIATGFIDLFCASYTSPPHRIELDIDDTDDMVHGCQQLALFNTHAGGHCFKPIHIFEAASGKPVVSLLRPGKRPSGEEIAEVLEPVIVRIRSHWPKVRILIRGDGHYCAPEVLALLRRLDCDYILGLPGNATLAAMSKPWREQCENHRKTSRPIVRRFHQFQYGAGSWAASEKVIARVEATMLGSDARFVVTNLPGRGKHLYERVYCARGRMENLIKDIKLYTRSDKTACHRWEANQFRLFLHMGAYWLLHSVRLATPRKSRWRGATFATIRCMFVKIACRVEEMKTRIKLSFAAHLPHADALGAIAARLCPQAP
;
A
#
# COMPACT_ATOMS: atom_id res chain seq x y z
N MET A 1 -33.77 46.91 -1.03
CA MET A 1 -33.31 45.57 -1.46
C MET A 1 -31.83 45.67 -1.70
N THR A 2 -31.01 45.25 -0.75
CA THR A 2 -29.54 45.18 -0.90
C THR A 2 -29.25 44.08 -1.91
N GLN A 3 -28.81 44.43 -3.11
CA GLN A 3 -28.33 43.44 -4.09
C GLN A 3 -27.15 42.70 -3.41
N ALA A 4 -27.33 41.40 -3.20
CA ALA A 4 -26.23 40.54 -2.71
C ALA A 4 -25.08 40.62 -3.72
N MET A 5 -23.88 40.90 -3.25
CA MET A 5 -22.68 40.87 -4.11
C MET A 5 -22.56 39.53 -4.81
N PRO A 6 -22.28 39.51 -6.12
CA PRO A 6 -22.14 38.27 -6.85
C PRO A 6 -21.00 37.43 -6.28
N PHE A 7 -21.19 36.11 -6.18
CA PHE A 7 -20.22 35.16 -5.58
C PHE A 7 -18.81 35.24 -6.23
N LEU A 8 -18.77 35.46 -7.55
CA LEU A 8 -17.53 35.69 -8.31
C LEU A 8 -17.71 36.94 -9.19
N PRO A 9 -17.41 38.15 -8.70
CA PRO A 9 -17.58 39.37 -9.47
C PRO A 9 -16.45 39.50 -10.54
N GLY A 10 -16.78 40.13 -11.66
CA GLY A 10 -15.78 40.49 -12.65
C GLY A 10 -15.34 39.39 -13.60
N LEU A 11 -16.08 38.31 -13.72
CA LEU A 11 -15.78 37.25 -14.70
C LEU A 11 -15.89 37.79 -16.13
N SER A 12 -14.89 37.48 -16.96
CA SER A 12 -14.85 37.85 -18.37
C SER A 12 -15.96 37.13 -19.17
N PRO A 13 -16.65 37.80 -20.11
CA PRO A 13 -17.67 37.20 -20.96
C PRO A 13 -17.09 36.06 -21.82
N VAL A 14 -17.91 35.05 -22.11
CA VAL A 14 -17.60 33.98 -23.07
C VAL A 14 -18.61 34.02 -24.21
N ALA A 15 -18.13 34.06 -25.44
CA ALA A 15 -18.99 34.17 -26.65
C ALA A 15 -20.03 35.31 -26.52
N HIS A 16 -19.62 36.48 -26.05
CA HIS A 16 -20.43 37.68 -25.81
C HIS A 16 -21.51 37.52 -24.71
N ARG A 17 -21.47 36.50 -23.89
CA ARG A 17 -22.40 36.26 -22.78
C ARG A 17 -21.71 36.54 -21.45
N SER A 18 -22.36 37.31 -20.57
CA SER A 18 -21.88 37.52 -19.21
C SER A 18 -21.90 36.21 -18.40
N LEU A 19 -20.89 36.02 -17.53
CA LEU A 19 -20.85 34.91 -16.58
C LEU A 19 -21.35 35.38 -15.21
N THR A 20 -22.24 34.59 -14.62
CA THR A 20 -22.70 34.76 -13.23
C THR A 20 -22.44 33.48 -12.46
N ALA A 21 -22.08 33.59 -11.19
CA ALA A 21 -21.89 32.47 -10.30
C ALA A 21 -22.77 32.63 -9.06
N GLN A 22 -23.35 31.54 -8.60
CA GLN A 22 -24.22 31.48 -7.42
C GLN A 22 -23.95 30.23 -6.60
N GLN A 23 -24.23 30.24 -5.29
CA GLN A 23 -24.10 29.10 -4.38
C GLN A 23 -25.47 28.48 -4.10
N ASP A 24 -26.21 28.10 -5.12
CA ASP A 24 -27.56 27.60 -5.04
C ASP A 24 -27.77 26.20 -5.66
N ALA A 25 -26.65 25.52 -5.99
CA ALA A 25 -26.71 24.23 -6.68
C ALA A 25 -27.11 23.05 -5.78
N GLY A 26 -27.39 23.26 -4.50
CA GLY A 26 -27.72 22.21 -3.53
C GLY A 26 -26.50 21.36 -3.12
N ASN A 27 -26.74 20.13 -2.66
CA ASN A 27 -25.69 19.25 -2.16
C ASN A 27 -24.89 18.63 -3.31
N LEU A 28 -23.86 19.32 -3.75
CA LEU A 28 -22.88 18.83 -4.72
C LEU A 28 -21.65 18.31 -4.01
N THR A 29 -21.09 17.24 -4.55
CA THR A 29 -19.78 16.70 -4.14
C THR A 29 -18.92 16.46 -5.37
N SER A 30 -17.59 16.62 -5.21
CA SER A 30 -16.60 16.18 -6.18
C SER A 30 -16.14 14.73 -5.95
N ASN A 31 -16.66 14.07 -4.91
CA ASN A 31 -16.20 12.78 -4.40
C ASN A 31 -17.26 11.67 -4.59
N GLY A 32 -18.16 11.79 -5.59
CA GLY A 32 -19.29 10.87 -5.78
C GLY A 32 -18.92 9.39 -5.90
N GLY A 33 -17.69 9.08 -6.30
CA GLY A 33 -17.18 7.71 -6.37
C GLY A 33 -16.81 7.09 -5.01
N LEU A 34 -16.84 7.86 -3.90
CA LEU A 34 -16.70 7.28 -2.55
C LEU A 34 -17.74 6.20 -2.26
N ILE A 35 -18.89 6.25 -2.92
CA ILE A 35 -19.92 5.21 -2.79
C ILE A 35 -19.37 3.82 -3.18
N VAL A 36 -18.55 3.76 -4.22
CA VAL A 36 -17.94 2.49 -4.66
C VAL A 36 -16.88 2.00 -3.67
N LEU A 37 -16.11 2.93 -3.09
CA LEU A 37 -15.16 2.62 -2.01
C LEU A 37 -15.89 2.14 -0.74
N ARG A 38 -17.05 2.72 -0.43
CA ARG A 38 -17.90 2.27 0.67
C ARG A 38 -18.28 0.80 0.54
N GLU A 39 -18.71 0.35 -0.64
CA GLU A 39 -19.04 -1.05 -0.86
C GLU A 39 -17.84 -1.97 -0.68
N ALA A 40 -16.65 -1.53 -1.13
CA ALA A 40 -15.40 -2.24 -0.86
C ALA A 40 -15.11 -2.31 0.65
N ALA A 41 -15.28 -1.21 1.39
CA ALA A 41 -15.05 -1.14 2.83
C ALA A 41 -15.98 -2.09 3.61
N LEU A 42 -17.27 -2.08 3.29
CA LEU A 42 -18.27 -2.95 3.91
C LEU A 42 -17.96 -4.44 3.67
N ARG A 43 -17.58 -4.77 2.44
CA ARG A 43 -17.21 -6.15 2.07
C ARG A 43 -15.96 -6.64 2.81
N LEU A 44 -14.96 -5.77 2.95
CA LEU A 44 -13.68 -6.10 3.58
C LEU A 44 -13.74 -6.00 5.11
N LYS A 45 -14.71 -5.30 5.68
CA LYS A 45 -14.80 -4.99 7.11
C LYS A 45 -13.52 -4.37 7.68
N ILE A 46 -12.86 -3.54 6.88
CA ILE A 46 -11.51 -3.07 7.18
C ILE A 46 -11.49 -2.05 8.33
N ALA A 47 -12.58 -1.33 8.53
CA ALA A 47 -12.72 -0.43 9.67
C ALA A 47 -12.71 -1.18 10.99
N GLU A 48 -13.32 -2.35 11.04
CA GLU A 48 -13.35 -3.24 12.21
C GLU A 48 -11.97 -3.83 12.49
N VAL A 49 -11.19 -4.13 11.46
CA VAL A 49 -9.81 -4.61 11.59
C VAL A 49 -8.94 -3.58 12.33
N ILE A 50 -9.09 -2.30 12.01
CA ILE A 50 -8.29 -1.23 12.61
C ILE A 50 -8.89 -0.77 13.94
N ALA A 51 -10.21 -0.60 14.01
CA ALA A 51 -10.88 -0.05 15.19
C ALA A 51 -11.14 -1.07 16.30
N GLY A 52 -11.34 -2.35 15.94
CA GLY A 52 -11.72 -3.40 16.89
C GLY A 52 -10.73 -3.59 18.05
N PRO A 53 -9.41 -3.54 17.84
CA PRO A 53 -8.45 -3.65 18.93
C PRO A 53 -8.35 -2.44 19.85
N LEU A 54 -8.89 -1.26 19.43
CA LEU A 54 -8.79 -0.04 20.24
C LEU A 54 -9.65 -0.13 21.52
N PRO A 55 -9.07 0.17 22.70
CA PRO A 55 -9.84 0.16 23.94
C PRO A 55 -10.79 1.37 23.99
N ASP A 56 -12.09 1.14 24.00
CA ASP A 56 -13.08 2.22 24.13
C ASP A 56 -13.54 2.36 25.59
N THR A 57 -12.93 3.29 26.29
CA THR A 57 -13.25 3.62 27.69
C THR A 57 -14.24 4.78 27.80
N ARG A 58 -14.76 5.30 26.69
CA ARG A 58 -15.68 6.43 26.66
C ARG A 58 -17.05 6.03 27.20
N ASN A 59 -17.76 6.99 27.80
CA ASN A 59 -19.14 6.77 28.19
C ASN A 59 -20.05 6.57 26.97
N PRO A 60 -20.70 5.40 26.81
CA PRO A 60 -21.52 5.09 25.63
C PRO A 60 -22.59 6.13 25.30
N ALA A 61 -23.19 6.78 26.33
CA ALA A 61 -24.21 7.80 26.14
C ALA A 61 -23.67 9.10 25.49
N LEU A 62 -22.35 9.32 25.53
CA LEU A 62 -21.70 10.53 25.04
C LEU A 62 -20.91 10.28 23.73
N ILE A 63 -20.97 9.07 23.19
CA ILE A 63 -20.29 8.73 21.94
C ILE A 63 -21.07 9.31 20.76
N HIS A 64 -20.51 10.34 20.12
CA HIS A 64 -21.02 10.91 18.89
C HIS A 64 -20.50 10.17 17.63
N HIS A 65 -19.27 9.63 17.72
CA HIS A 65 -18.59 8.91 16.65
C HIS A 65 -17.95 7.66 17.25
N THR A 66 -18.27 6.50 16.67
CA THR A 66 -17.57 5.24 16.99
C THR A 66 -16.17 5.27 16.41
N TYR A 67 -15.25 4.45 16.93
CA TYR A 67 -13.91 4.35 16.34
C TYR A 67 -13.96 3.82 14.91
N ALA A 68 -14.86 2.89 14.61
CA ALA A 68 -15.05 2.37 13.25
C ALA A 68 -15.49 3.47 12.26
N GLU A 69 -16.39 4.37 12.66
CA GLU A 69 -16.77 5.55 11.85
C GLU A 69 -15.58 6.49 11.62
N MET A 70 -14.81 6.79 12.69
CA MET A 70 -13.63 7.65 12.59
C MET A 70 -12.58 7.06 11.64
N VAL A 71 -12.29 5.77 11.76
CA VAL A 71 -11.39 5.03 10.88
C VAL A 71 -11.91 5.05 9.44
N THR A 72 -13.21 4.82 9.24
CA THR A 72 -13.84 4.89 7.91
C THR A 72 -13.69 6.28 7.31
N ALA A 73 -14.01 7.34 8.03
CA ALA A 73 -13.88 8.72 7.55
C ALA A 73 -12.44 9.01 7.10
N ARG A 74 -11.48 8.60 7.91
CA ARG A 74 -10.06 8.81 7.63
C ARG A 74 -9.58 8.04 6.41
N MET A 75 -9.89 6.75 6.29
CA MET A 75 -9.54 5.93 5.13
C MET A 75 -10.18 6.45 3.84
N MET A 76 -11.45 6.87 3.89
CA MET A 76 -12.16 7.42 2.73
C MET A 76 -11.55 8.75 2.28
N ALA A 77 -11.20 9.64 3.23
CA ALA A 77 -10.51 10.89 2.93
C ALA A 77 -9.15 10.63 2.26
N ILE A 78 -8.30 9.76 2.83
CA ILE A 78 -7.00 9.37 2.25
C ILE A 78 -7.19 8.79 0.84
N ALA A 79 -8.14 7.88 0.65
CA ALA A 79 -8.42 7.28 -0.65
C ALA A 79 -8.90 8.32 -1.67
N ALA A 80 -9.63 9.34 -1.25
CA ALA A 80 -10.04 10.47 -2.07
C ALA A 80 -8.92 11.50 -2.31
N GLY A 81 -7.76 11.37 -1.65
CA GLY A 81 -6.60 12.26 -1.82
C GLY A 81 -6.54 13.42 -0.83
N TYR A 82 -7.21 13.27 0.29
CA TYR A 82 -7.15 14.16 1.44
C TYR A 82 -6.40 13.44 2.57
N GLU A 83 -5.08 13.52 2.53
CA GLU A 83 -4.20 12.71 3.35
C GLU A 83 -4.02 13.23 4.78
N ASP A 84 -4.35 14.49 5.05
CA ASP A 84 -4.23 15.07 6.38
C ASP A 84 -5.54 15.00 7.17
N ALA A 85 -5.44 14.99 8.50
CA ALA A 85 -6.61 15.03 9.35
C ALA A 85 -7.33 16.39 9.29
N ASP A 86 -6.57 17.47 9.01
CA ASP A 86 -7.08 18.84 8.86
C ASP A 86 -8.06 18.98 7.70
N ASP A 87 -7.89 18.19 6.64
CA ASP A 87 -8.81 18.16 5.51
C ASP A 87 -10.24 17.79 5.89
N LEU A 88 -10.40 17.01 6.98
CA LEU A 88 -11.71 16.58 7.44
C LEU A 88 -12.59 17.73 7.96
N ASP A 89 -12.00 18.81 8.46
CA ASP A 89 -12.79 19.96 8.91
C ASP A 89 -13.48 20.64 7.70
N ALA A 90 -12.85 20.68 6.52
CA ALA A 90 -13.45 21.16 5.30
C ALA A 90 -14.45 20.15 4.68
N LEU A 91 -14.28 18.86 4.96
CA LEU A 91 -15.07 17.77 4.39
C LEU A 91 -16.23 17.31 5.30
N ARG A 92 -16.41 17.91 6.48
CA ARG A 92 -17.37 17.46 7.50
C ARG A 92 -18.79 17.27 6.99
N ASN A 93 -19.20 18.09 6.02
CA ASN A 93 -20.53 18.10 5.42
C ASN A 93 -20.49 17.69 3.94
N ASP A 94 -19.39 17.07 3.46
CA ASP A 94 -19.38 16.53 2.10
C ASP A 94 -20.38 15.37 2.02
N PRO A 95 -21.43 15.46 1.18
CA PRO A 95 -22.51 14.48 1.20
C PRO A 95 -22.08 13.07 0.79
N ALA A 96 -21.09 12.93 -0.11
CA ALA A 96 -20.58 11.61 -0.47
C ALA A 96 -19.75 10.99 0.66
N LEU A 97 -18.97 11.79 1.38
CA LEU A 97 -18.19 11.31 2.52
C LEU A 97 -19.10 10.94 3.70
N MET A 98 -20.17 11.73 3.96
CA MET A 98 -21.20 11.38 4.95
C MET A 98 -21.84 10.03 4.64
N ILE A 99 -22.26 9.80 3.40
CA ILE A 99 -22.82 8.51 2.97
C ILE A 99 -21.78 7.38 3.10
N ALA A 100 -20.54 7.63 2.72
CA ALA A 100 -19.47 6.65 2.86
C ALA A 100 -19.24 6.23 4.33
N CYS A 101 -19.46 7.13 5.27
CA CYS A 101 -19.44 6.89 6.71
C CYS A 101 -20.78 6.36 7.28
N GLY A 102 -21.76 6.05 6.43
CA GLY A 102 -23.05 5.52 6.85
C GLY A 102 -24.03 6.56 7.41
N ARG A 103 -23.83 7.84 7.11
CA ARG A 103 -24.65 8.95 7.59
C ARG A 103 -25.55 9.51 6.50
N ALA A 104 -26.73 9.98 6.88
CA ALA A 104 -27.62 10.71 5.99
C ALA A 104 -26.96 12.05 5.60
N PRO A 105 -26.99 12.43 4.30
CA PRO A 105 -26.21 13.56 3.80
C PRO A 105 -26.76 14.95 4.17
N GLU A 106 -28.04 15.06 4.59
CA GLU A 106 -28.69 16.33 4.93
C GLU A 106 -29.14 16.35 6.39
N THR A 107 -29.74 15.25 6.85
CA THR A 107 -30.30 15.16 8.23
C THR A 107 -29.36 14.47 9.20
N GLY A 108 -28.28 13.84 8.73
CA GLY A 108 -27.29 13.17 9.54
C GLY A 108 -26.39 14.14 10.30
N ARG A 109 -25.74 13.64 11.34
CA ARG A 109 -24.68 14.40 12.03
C ARG A 109 -23.43 14.47 11.17
N ASP A 110 -22.69 15.57 11.29
CA ASP A 110 -21.38 15.75 10.68
C ASP A 110 -20.45 14.55 10.93
N ILE A 111 -19.48 14.36 10.05
CA ILE A 111 -18.39 13.41 10.29
C ILE A 111 -17.41 13.98 11.35
N PRO A 112 -16.50 13.14 11.91
CA PRO A 112 -15.56 13.57 12.95
C PRO A 112 -14.68 14.75 12.52
N SER A 113 -14.49 15.70 13.44
CA SER A 113 -13.56 16.83 13.25
C SER A 113 -12.09 16.41 13.39
N GLN A 114 -11.18 17.24 12.90
CA GLN A 114 -9.74 17.06 13.01
C GLN A 114 -9.28 16.75 14.46
N PRO A 115 -9.68 17.50 15.51
CA PRO A 115 -9.25 17.18 16.86
C PRO A 115 -9.73 15.80 17.35
N THR A 116 -10.90 15.36 16.88
CA THR A 116 -11.43 14.02 17.20
C THR A 116 -10.60 12.93 16.57
N ILE A 117 -10.21 13.10 15.29
CA ILE A 117 -9.33 12.19 14.58
C ILE A 117 -7.92 12.18 15.18
N SER A 118 -7.39 13.35 15.55
CA SER A 118 -6.07 13.43 16.20
C SER A 118 -6.03 12.64 17.52
N ARG A 119 -7.11 12.67 18.30
CA ARG A 119 -7.22 11.85 19.52
C ARG A 119 -7.24 10.35 19.19
N LEU A 120 -7.97 9.94 18.14
CA LEU A 120 -7.98 8.56 17.68
C LEU A 120 -6.59 8.10 17.25
N GLU A 121 -5.89 8.88 16.42
CA GLU A 121 -4.55 8.55 15.91
C GLU A 121 -3.52 8.38 17.03
N ASN A 122 -3.73 9.05 18.20
CA ASN A 122 -2.85 8.98 19.37
C ASN A 122 -3.29 7.96 20.43
N LEU A 123 -4.34 7.18 20.19
CA LEU A 123 -4.92 6.28 21.19
C LEU A 123 -4.17 4.95 21.28
N ALA A 124 -3.70 4.42 20.16
CA ALA A 124 -3.11 3.09 20.10
C ALA A 124 -1.78 2.99 20.87
N ASP A 125 -1.63 1.93 21.61
CA ASP A 125 -0.38 1.46 22.20
C ASP A 125 0.24 0.34 21.34
N GLU A 126 1.44 -0.12 21.74
CA GLU A 126 2.17 -1.18 21.01
C GLU A 126 1.37 -2.49 20.91
N ALA A 127 0.67 -2.88 21.99
CA ALA A 127 -0.13 -4.11 22.01
C ALA A 127 -1.29 -4.02 21.01
N THR A 128 -1.98 -2.89 20.98
CA THR A 128 -3.05 -2.59 20.03
C THR A 128 -2.53 -2.59 18.59
N LEU A 129 -1.38 -1.98 18.34
CA LEU A 129 -0.77 -1.96 17.01
C LEU A 129 -0.40 -3.36 16.50
N LYS A 130 0.10 -4.24 17.38
CA LYS A 130 0.37 -5.65 17.04
C LYS A 130 -0.92 -6.41 16.68
N GLN A 131 -2.01 -6.15 17.38
CA GLN A 131 -3.32 -6.75 17.06
C GLN A 131 -3.85 -6.26 15.71
N ILE A 132 -3.73 -4.96 15.41
CA ILE A 132 -4.10 -4.40 14.11
C ILE A 132 -3.24 -5.01 12.99
N ALA A 133 -1.94 -5.14 13.18
CA ALA A 133 -1.05 -5.79 12.21
C ALA A 133 -1.48 -7.24 11.93
N THR A 134 -1.81 -8.00 12.99
CA THR A 134 -2.35 -9.36 12.86
C THR A 134 -3.67 -9.36 12.09
N GLY A 135 -4.56 -8.43 12.39
CA GLY A 135 -5.85 -8.26 11.70
C GLY A 135 -5.68 -7.99 10.19
N PHE A 136 -4.64 -7.28 9.78
CA PHE A 136 -4.34 -7.10 8.35
C PHE A 136 -3.88 -8.40 7.68
N ILE A 137 -3.11 -9.24 8.37
CA ILE A 137 -2.74 -10.57 7.85
C ILE A 137 -3.98 -11.43 7.70
N ASP A 138 -4.91 -11.37 8.67
CA ASP A 138 -6.19 -12.08 8.61
C ASP A 138 -7.05 -11.59 7.44
N LEU A 139 -7.13 -10.27 7.24
CA LEU A 139 -7.81 -9.66 6.11
C LEU A 139 -7.21 -10.13 4.77
N PHE A 140 -5.88 -10.18 4.68
CA PHE A 140 -5.20 -10.72 3.51
C PHE A 140 -5.65 -12.17 3.24
N CYS A 141 -5.62 -13.03 4.24
CA CYS A 141 -6.06 -14.42 4.11
C CYS A 141 -7.55 -14.51 3.74
N ALA A 142 -8.42 -13.77 4.41
CA ALA A 142 -9.87 -13.74 4.16
C ALA A 142 -10.24 -13.18 2.79
N SER A 143 -9.35 -12.44 2.14
CA SER A 143 -9.56 -11.87 0.81
C SER A 143 -9.48 -12.91 -0.33
N TYR A 144 -9.14 -14.15 -0.03
CA TYR A 144 -9.14 -15.27 -0.97
C TYR A 144 -10.37 -16.14 -0.76
N THR A 145 -10.99 -16.57 -1.84
CA THR A 145 -12.17 -17.48 -1.79
C THR A 145 -11.81 -18.90 -1.42
N SER A 146 -10.56 -19.29 -1.63
CA SER A 146 -10.00 -20.61 -1.25
C SER A 146 -8.52 -20.47 -0.96
N PRO A 147 -7.95 -21.28 -0.06
CA PRO A 147 -6.53 -21.30 0.22
C PRO A 147 -5.70 -21.49 -1.06
N PRO A 148 -4.74 -20.61 -1.37
CA PRO A 148 -3.86 -20.80 -2.50
C PRO A 148 -2.85 -21.92 -2.23
N HIS A 149 -2.45 -22.65 -3.27
CA HIS A 149 -1.39 -23.65 -3.14
C HIS A 149 -0.02 -23.01 -2.82
N ARG A 150 0.24 -21.84 -3.38
CA ARG A 150 1.49 -21.07 -3.22
C ARG A 150 1.20 -19.56 -3.21
N ILE A 151 1.95 -18.84 -2.40
CA ILE A 151 2.00 -17.38 -2.42
C ILE A 151 3.45 -16.91 -2.52
N GLU A 152 3.64 -15.73 -3.07
CA GLU A 152 4.93 -15.06 -3.22
C GLU A 152 4.88 -13.74 -2.45
N LEU A 153 5.63 -13.65 -1.37
CA LEU A 153 5.71 -12.46 -0.53
C LEU A 153 6.99 -11.67 -0.87
N ASP A 154 6.79 -10.47 -1.37
CA ASP A 154 7.86 -9.50 -1.55
C ASP A 154 7.98 -8.66 -0.28
N ILE A 155 9.20 -8.57 0.25
CA ILE A 155 9.54 -7.69 1.37
C ILE A 155 10.50 -6.61 0.89
N ASP A 156 10.20 -5.37 1.23
CA ASP A 156 11.05 -4.22 0.92
C ASP A 156 10.82 -3.07 1.90
N ASP A 157 11.76 -2.16 2.00
CA ASP A 157 11.61 -0.94 2.79
C ASP A 157 11.66 0.31 1.92
N THR A 158 11.27 1.44 2.49
CA THR A 158 11.39 2.76 1.82
C THR A 158 11.79 3.81 2.84
N ASP A 159 12.38 4.92 2.38
CA ASP A 159 12.75 6.05 3.25
C ASP A 159 11.60 7.05 3.30
N ASP A 160 10.98 7.25 4.46
CA ASP A 160 9.95 8.27 4.69
C ASP A 160 10.58 9.45 5.41
N MET A 161 10.85 10.53 4.66
CA MET A 161 11.53 11.72 5.18
C MET A 161 10.70 12.44 6.23
N VAL A 162 11.37 12.85 7.30
CA VAL A 162 10.78 13.52 8.45
C VAL A 162 11.24 14.98 8.50
N HIS A 163 10.31 15.88 8.73
CA HIS A 163 10.58 17.34 8.75
C HIS A 163 10.45 17.96 10.15
N GLY A 164 10.39 17.16 11.21
CA GLY A 164 10.27 17.59 12.59
C GLY A 164 10.99 16.67 13.58
N CYS A 165 10.67 16.78 14.86
CA CYS A 165 11.30 16.02 15.94
C CYS A 165 10.44 14.80 16.34
N GLN A 166 10.10 13.93 15.37
CA GLN A 166 9.34 12.71 15.63
C GLN A 166 10.18 11.68 16.37
N GLN A 167 9.57 10.95 17.30
CA GLN A 167 10.24 9.89 18.03
C GLN A 167 10.74 8.80 17.08
N LEU A 168 11.96 8.32 17.27
CA LEU A 168 12.63 7.27 16.48
C LEU A 168 12.90 7.64 15.02
N ALA A 169 12.66 8.89 14.60
CA ALA A 169 13.20 9.38 13.35
C ALA A 169 14.71 9.56 13.51
N LEU A 170 15.47 8.79 12.75
CA LEU A 170 16.94 8.79 12.83
C LEU A 170 17.53 9.37 11.55
N PHE A 171 18.71 9.99 11.69
CA PHE A 171 19.47 10.45 10.55
C PHE A 171 19.98 9.27 9.74
N ASN A 172 19.69 9.28 8.45
CA ASN A 172 20.13 8.25 7.51
C ASN A 172 20.97 8.92 6.42
N THR A 173 22.22 8.52 6.31
CA THR A 173 23.18 9.09 5.33
C THR A 173 22.77 8.81 3.90
N HIS A 174 22.14 7.66 3.62
CA HIS A 174 21.68 7.32 2.28
C HIS A 174 20.47 8.17 1.86
N ALA A 175 19.55 8.40 2.80
CA ALA A 175 18.39 9.26 2.59
C ALA A 175 18.74 10.77 2.64
N GLY A 176 19.89 11.13 3.20
CA GLY A 176 20.34 12.51 3.33
C GLY A 176 19.63 13.32 4.41
N GLY A 177 18.97 12.66 5.39
CA GLY A 177 18.23 13.34 6.44
C GLY A 177 17.61 12.40 7.47
N HIS A 178 16.82 12.97 8.39
CA HIS A 178 16.04 12.18 9.33
C HIS A 178 14.87 11.51 8.61
N CYS A 179 14.69 10.22 8.84
CA CYS A 179 13.61 9.46 8.22
C CYS A 179 13.12 8.33 9.12
N PHE A 180 11.98 7.74 8.74
CA PHE A 180 11.60 6.39 9.08
C PHE A 180 11.93 5.44 7.92
N LYS A 181 12.03 4.14 8.21
CA LYS A 181 12.20 3.08 7.19
C LYS A 181 11.10 2.02 7.36
N PRO A 182 9.86 2.31 6.95
CA PRO A 182 8.81 1.31 7.02
C PRO A 182 9.14 0.11 6.14
N ILE A 183 8.89 -1.09 6.69
CA ILE A 183 8.93 -2.35 5.95
C ILE A 183 7.52 -2.65 5.45
N HIS A 184 7.44 -2.99 4.17
CA HIS A 184 6.22 -3.40 3.50
C HIS A 184 6.32 -4.85 3.06
N ILE A 185 5.25 -5.63 3.27
CA ILE A 185 5.13 -6.99 2.74
C ILE A 185 3.87 -7.04 1.86
N PHE A 186 4.08 -7.42 0.59
CA PHE A 186 3.01 -7.57 -0.39
C PHE A 186 3.00 -8.98 -0.98
N GLU A 187 1.81 -9.47 -1.31
CA GLU A 187 1.70 -10.64 -2.16
C GLU A 187 1.85 -10.23 -3.63
N ALA A 188 2.85 -10.79 -4.30
CA ALA A 188 3.34 -10.32 -5.59
C ALA A 188 2.36 -10.49 -6.74
N ALA A 189 1.62 -11.61 -6.78
CA ALA A 189 0.73 -11.94 -7.90
C ALA A 189 -0.52 -11.04 -7.90
N SER A 190 -1.13 -10.83 -6.73
CA SER A 190 -2.34 -10.02 -6.59
C SER A 190 -2.05 -8.54 -6.36
N GLY A 191 -0.88 -8.20 -5.80
CA GLY A 191 -0.54 -6.85 -5.33
C GLY A 191 -1.28 -6.46 -4.04
N LYS A 192 -1.77 -7.44 -3.28
CA LYS A 192 -2.43 -7.21 -1.99
C LYS A 192 -1.39 -6.93 -0.92
N PRO A 193 -1.57 -5.89 -0.10
CA PRO A 193 -0.71 -5.67 1.04
C PRO A 193 -1.02 -6.69 2.13
N VAL A 194 0.03 -7.24 2.74
CA VAL A 194 -0.08 -8.15 3.87
C VAL A 194 0.04 -7.36 5.18
N VAL A 195 1.15 -6.62 5.31
CA VAL A 195 1.39 -5.72 6.43
C VAL A 195 2.39 -4.63 6.07
N SER A 196 2.29 -3.48 6.73
CA SER A 196 3.25 -2.38 6.66
C SER A 196 3.60 -1.94 8.07
N LEU A 197 4.89 -1.96 8.42
CA LEU A 197 5.37 -1.68 9.76
C LEU A 197 6.37 -0.53 9.74
N LEU A 198 6.09 0.52 10.50
CA LEU A 198 6.97 1.67 10.67
C LEU A 198 8.21 1.24 11.46
N ARG A 199 9.37 1.73 11.05
CA ARG A 199 10.64 1.46 11.72
C ARG A 199 11.50 2.70 11.82
N PRO A 200 12.42 2.74 12.80
CA PRO A 200 13.43 3.79 12.86
C PRO A 200 14.21 3.93 11.55
N GLY A 201 14.74 5.12 11.28
CA GLY A 201 15.44 5.46 10.03
C GLY A 201 16.80 4.78 9.80
N LYS A 202 17.06 3.66 10.46
CA LYS A 202 18.27 2.84 10.29
C LYS A 202 17.98 1.57 9.50
N ARG A 203 18.99 1.04 8.84
CA ARG A 203 18.90 -0.28 8.21
C ARG A 203 18.51 -1.34 9.25
N PRO A 204 17.51 -2.20 8.97
CA PRO A 204 17.14 -3.28 9.88
C PRO A 204 18.27 -4.30 10.05
N SER A 205 18.43 -4.84 11.26
CA SER A 205 19.27 -6.01 11.50
C SER A 205 18.59 -7.29 10.99
N GLY A 206 19.35 -8.38 10.86
CA GLY A 206 18.79 -9.68 10.50
C GLY A 206 17.75 -10.17 11.50
N GLU A 207 17.98 -9.93 12.79
CA GLU A 207 17.07 -10.25 13.89
C GLU A 207 15.77 -9.47 13.78
N GLU A 208 15.84 -8.14 13.58
CA GLU A 208 14.68 -7.29 13.39
C GLU A 208 13.83 -7.71 12.17
N ILE A 209 14.48 -8.15 11.07
CA ILE A 209 13.77 -8.67 9.89
C ILE A 209 13.09 -10.01 10.21
N ALA A 210 13.78 -10.89 10.95
CA ALA A 210 13.21 -12.17 11.37
C ALA A 210 12.00 -11.98 12.28
N GLU A 211 12.05 -11.04 13.22
CA GLU A 211 10.94 -10.65 14.10
C GLU A 211 9.71 -10.12 13.32
N VAL A 212 9.93 -9.48 12.18
CA VAL A 212 8.84 -9.04 11.28
C VAL A 212 8.26 -10.22 10.48
N LEU A 213 9.12 -11.09 9.94
CA LEU A 213 8.69 -12.17 9.04
C LEU A 213 8.02 -13.33 9.76
N GLU A 214 8.51 -13.70 10.94
CA GLU A 214 8.02 -14.89 11.66
C GLU A 214 6.52 -14.82 11.98
N PRO A 215 5.99 -13.75 12.61
CA PRO A 215 4.56 -13.62 12.89
C PRO A 215 3.70 -13.66 11.61
N VAL A 216 4.18 -13.05 10.53
CA VAL A 216 3.48 -13.05 9.23
C VAL A 216 3.35 -14.46 8.69
N ILE A 217 4.46 -15.21 8.63
CA ILE A 217 4.48 -16.58 8.10
C ILE A 217 3.63 -17.51 8.96
N VAL A 218 3.80 -17.44 10.28
CA VAL A 218 3.06 -18.26 11.25
C VAL A 218 1.55 -17.97 11.16
N ARG A 219 1.18 -16.69 11.09
CA ARG A 219 -0.25 -16.31 11.00
C ARG A 219 -0.86 -16.76 9.68
N ILE A 220 -0.19 -16.59 8.55
CA ILE A 220 -0.68 -17.09 7.26
C ILE A 220 -0.87 -18.61 7.31
N ARG A 221 0.05 -19.36 7.89
CA ARG A 221 -0.06 -20.81 8.01
C ARG A 221 -1.14 -21.27 8.98
N SER A 222 -1.51 -20.47 9.97
CA SER A 222 -2.66 -20.77 10.81
C SER A 222 -3.98 -20.78 10.02
N HIS A 223 -4.09 -19.95 8.97
CA HIS A 223 -5.22 -19.97 8.03
C HIS A 223 -5.07 -21.03 6.92
N TRP A 224 -3.84 -21.23 6.43
CA TRP A 224 -3.52 -22.07 5.29
C TRP A 224 -2.35 -23.02 5.60
N PRO A 225 -2.58 -24.14 6.37
CA PRO A 225 -1.49 -24.97 6.88
C PRO A 225 -0.59 -25.60 5.80
N LYS A 226 -1.11 -25.77 4.58
CA LYS A 226 -0.40 -26.42 3.47
C LYS A 226 0.13 -25.45 2.42
N VAL A 227 0.02 -24.14 2.65
CA VAL A 227 0.46 -23.14 1.65
C VAL A 227 2.00 -23.15 1.55
N ARG A 228 2.50 -23.19 0.34
CA ARG A 228 3.93 -22.93 0.06
C ARG A 228 4.15 -21.42 0.01
N ILE A 229 5.12 -20.93 0.77
CA ILE A 229 5.45 -19.51 0.87
C ILE A 229 6.82 -19.30 0.26
N LEU A 230 6.89 -18.45 -0.76
CA LEU A 230 8.15 -17.94 -1.30
C LEU A 230 8.38 -16.52 -0.78
N ILE A 231 9.51 -16.30 -0.13
CA ILE A 231 9.97 -14.96 0.29
C ILE A 231 10.97 -14.41 -0.73
N ARG A 232 10.73 -13.17 -1.19
CA ARG A 232 11.65 -12.46 -2.07
C ARG A 232 12.01 -11.12 -1.45
N GLY A 233 13.29 -10.80 -1.44
CA GLY A 233 13.84 -9.54 -0.91
C GLY A 233 15.11 -9.14 -1.63
N ASP A 234 15.55 -7.92 -1.42
CA ASP A 234 16.84 -7.46 -1.92
C ASP A 234 18.01 -7.94 -1.03
N GLY A 235 19.20 -7.39 -1.25
CA GLY A 235 20.40 -7.77 -0.50
C GLY A 235 20.35 -7.41 0.99
N HIS A 236 19.46 -6.52 1.41
CA HIS A 236 19.30 -6.17 2.82
C HIS A 236 18.68 -7.31 3.63
N TYR A 237 17.85 -8.13 3.00
CA TYR A 237 17.11 -9.23 3.63
C TYR A 237 17.89 -10.55 3.65
N CYS A 238 19.09 -10.61 3.04
CA CYS A 238 19.96 -11.79 3.07
C CYS A 238 20.85 -11.79 4.30
N ALA A 239 20.28 -11.96 5.48
CA ALA A 239 20.99 -12.07 6.75
C ALA A 239 20.96 -13.51 7.27
N PRO A 240 21.96 -13.94 8.09
CA PRO A 240 22.03 -15.29 8.66
C PRO A 240 20.76 -15.68 9.41
N GLU A 241 20.23 -14.77 10.24
CA GLU A 241 19.03 -14.94 11.06
C GLU A 241 17.79 -15.17 10.18
N VAL A 242 17.69 -14.42 9.09
CA VAL A 242 16.60 -14.57 8.12
C VAL A 242 16.67 -15.92 7.41
N LEU A 243 17.85 -16.31 6.94
CA LEU A 243 18.04 -17.62 6.30
C LEU A 243 17.74 -18.78 7.27
N ALA A 244 18.15 -18.65 8.53
CA ALA A 244 17.86 -19.63 9.58
C ALA A 244 16.35 -19.73 9.85
N LEU A 245 15.65 -18.58 9.97
CA LEU A 245 14.20 -18.50 10.12
C LEU A 245 13.47 -19.18 8.96
N LEU A 246 13.80 -18.82 7.72
CA LEU A 246 13.13 -19.34 6.54
C LEU A 246 13.30 -20.86 6.38
N ARG A 247 14.48 -21.40 6.75
CA ARG A 247 14.69 -22.85 6.81
C ARG A 247 13.84 -23.49 7.91
N ARG A 248 13.87 -22.94 9.12
CA ARG A 248 13.10 -23.44 10.26
C ARG A 248 11.61 -23.49 9.99
N LEU A 249 11.11 -22.49 9.27
CA LEU A 249 9.71 -22.41 8.88
C LEU A 249 9.42 -23.06 7.53
N ASP A 250 10.31 -23.85 6.93
CA ASP A 250 10.12 -24.52 5.63
C ASP A 250 9.54 -23.57 4.55
N CYS A 251 10.18 -22.41 4.37
CA CYS A 251 9.83 -21.45 3.32
C CYS A 251 10.77 -21.54 2.14
N ASP A 252 10.23 -21.39 0.95
CA ASP A 252 11.04 -21.11 -0.24
C ASP A 252 11.56 -19.67 -0.15
N TYR A 253 12.76 -19.40 -0.67
CA TYR A 253 13.28 -18.03 -0.75
C TYR A 253 14.17 -17.81 -1.98
N ILE A 254 14.21 -16.55 -2.42
CA ILE A 254 15.22 -16.01 -3.33
C ILE A 254 15.51 -14.56 -2.93
N LEU A 255 16.70 -14.33 -2.42
CA LEU A 255 17.12 -13.06 -1.84
C LEU A 255 18.35 -12.54 -2.59
N GLY A 256 18.44 -11.22 -2.76
CA GLY A 256 19.66 -10.59 -3.23
C GLY A 256 20.82 -10.94 -2.29
N LEU A 257 22.02 -11.14 -2.81
CA LEU A 257 23.21 -11.36 -2.01
C LEU A 257 24.21 -10.26 -2.29
N PRO A 258 24.57 -9.42 -1.31
CA PRO A 258 25.59 -8.39 -1.48
C PRO A 258 26.93 -9.00 -1.88
N GLY A 259 27.60 -8.36 -2.82
CA GLY A 259 28.96 -8.76 -3.22
C GLY A 259 29.96 -8.59 -2.08
N ASN A 260 30.94 -9.50 -2.02
CA ASN A 260 32.08 -9.42 -1.12
C ASN A 260 33.36 -9.88 -1.83
N ALA A 261 34.52 -9.77 -1.17
CA ALA A 261 35.82 -10.13 -1.75
C ALA A 261 35.89 -11.57 -2.26
N THR A 262 35.30 -12.52 -1.52
CA THR A 262 35.24 -13.93 -1.91
C THR A 262 34.42 -14.15 -3.17
N LEU A 263 33.21 -13.59 -3.23
CA LEU A 263 32.33 -13.66 -4.40
C LEU A 263 32.94 -12.94 -5.61
N ALA A 264 33.63 -11.82 -5.37
CA ALA A 264 34.35 -11.10 -6.41
C ALA A 264 35.48 -11.95 -7.00
N ALA A 265 36.27 -12.61 -6.17
CA ALA A 265 37.33 -13.53 -6.59
C ALA A 265 36.78 -14.75 -7.35
N MET A 266 35.72 -15.40 -6.83
CA MET A 266 35.07 -16.53 -7.47
C MET A 266 34.49 -16.17 -8.85
N SER A 267 33.92 -14.97 -9.00
CA SER A 267 33.30 -14.53 -10.26
C SER A 267 34.30 -13.96 -11.27
N LYS A 268 35.56 -13.71 -10.88
CA LYS A 268 36.58 -13.12 -11.76
C LYS A 268 36.78 -13.89 -13.08
N PRO A 269 36.97 -15.22 -13.10
CA PRO A 269 37.13 -15.97 -14.36
C PRO A 269 35.90 -15.86 -15.26
N TRP A 270 34.69 -15.83 -14.70
CA TRP A 270 33.47 -15.70 -15.45
C TRP A 270 33.30 -14.31 -16.08
N ARG A 271 33.73 -13.26 -15.34
CA ARG A 271 33.72 -11.89 -15.86
C ARG A 271 34.70 -11.74 -17.04
N GLU A 272 35.93 -12.26 -16.88
CA GLU A 272 36.95 -12.25 -17.94
C GLU A 272 36.46 -13.00 -19.18
N GLN A 273 35.83 -14.16 -19.01
CA GLN A 273 35.23 -14.92 -20.10
C GLN A 273 34.12 -14.12 -20.82
N CYS A 274 33.24 -13.44 -20.07
CA CYS A 274 32.19 -12.61 -20.63
C CYS A 274 32.76 -11.40 -21.40
N GLU A 275 33.81 -10.76 -20.88
CA GLU A 275 34.50 -9.64 -21.53
C GLU A 275 35.16 -10.08 -22.86
N ASN A 276 35.84 -11.19 -22.84
CA ASN A 276 36.48 -11.74 -24.08
C ASN A 276 35.41 -12.07 -25.13
N HIS A 277 34.32 -12.70 -24.73
CA HIS A 277 33.25 -13.02 -25.63
C HIS A 277 32.55 -11.75 -26.18
N ARG A 278 32.42 -10.70 -25.36
CA ARG A 278 31.87 -9.41 -25.79
C ARG A 278 32.73 -8.76 -26.88
N LYS A 279 34.06 -8.78 -26.70
CA LYS A 279 35.01 -8.21 -27.71
C LYS A 279 34.89 -8.86 -29.10
N THR A 280 34.48 -10.12 -29.13
CA THR A 280 34.47 -10.92 -30.36
C THR A 280 33.10 -11.07 -31.00
N SER A 281 32.00 -10.90 -30.31
CA SER A 281 30.69 -11.33 -30.82
C SER A 281 29.48 -10.44 -30.59
N ARG A 282 29.38 -9.72 -29.46
CA ARG A 282 28.14 -8.98 -29.08
C ARG A 282 28.43 -7.79 -28.20
N PRO A 283 27.62 -6.67 -28.28
CA PRO A 283 27.81 -5.50 -27.45
C PRO A 283 27.51 -5.77 -25.97
N ILE A 284 26.66 -6.76 -25.67
CA ILE A 284 26.32 -7.18 -24.30
C ILE A 284 26.34 -8.70 -24.22
N VAL A 285 27.10 -9.22 -23.27
CA VAL A 285 27.17 -10.66 -22.97
C VAL A 285 26.71 -10.89 -21.54
N ARG A 286 25.74 -11.76 -21.34
CA ARG A 286 25.21 -12.13 -20.02
C ARG A 286 25.25 -13.64 -19.84
N ARG A 287 25.75 -14.09 -18.70
CA ARG A 287 25.84 -15.51 -18.32
C ARG A 287 25.36 -15.71 -16.89
N PHE A 288 24.93 -16.94 -16.59
CA PHE A 288 24.45 -17.34 -15.27
C PHE A 288 25.23 -18.55 -14.80
N HIS A 289 25.76 -18.47 -13.59
CA HIS A 289 26.50 -19.55 -12.94
C HIS A 289 25.80 -19.92 -11.64
N GLN A 290 25.75 -21.21 -11.34
CA GLN A 290 25.18 -21.73 -10.08
C GLN A 290 26.31 -22.44 -9.32
N PHE A 291 26.39 -22.17 -8.03
CA PHE A 291 27.41 -22.75 -7.16
C PHE A 291 26.94 -22.78 -5.71
N GLN A 292 27.62 -23.56 -4.87
CA GLN A 292 27.41 -23.54 -3.43
C GLN A 292 28.32 -22.50 -2.80
N TYR A 293 27.77 -21.72 -1.88
CA TYR A 293 28.51 -20.71 -1.14
C TYR A 293 28.02 -20.66 0.31
N GLY A 294 28.93 -20.50 1.26
CA GLY A 294 28.61 -20.26 2.66
C GLY A 294 29.46 -19.11 3.19
N ALA A 295 28.82 -18.08 3.72
CA ALA A 295 29.52 -17.08 4.51
C ALA A 295 29.87 -17.66 5.90
N GLY A 296 30.93 -17.15 6.53
CA GLY A 296 31.33 -17.65 7.84
C GLY A 296 30.27 -17.53 8.95
N SER A 297 29.31 -16.63 8.78
CA SER A 297 28.17 -16.44 9.68
C SER A 297 26.95 -17.33 9.34
N TRP A 298 26.98 -18.09 8.25
CA TRP A 298 25.83 -18.92 7.84
C TRP A 298 25.92 -20.31 8.45
N ALA A 299 24.82 -20.83 8.92
CA ALA A 299 24.75 -22.17 9.50
C ALA A 299 24.99 -23.32 8.48
N ALA A 300 24.75 -23.04 7.19
CA ALA A 300 24.93 -23.99 6.10
C ALA A 300 25.29 -23.27 4.80
N SER A 301 25.88 -24.01 3.85
CA SER A 301 26.07 -23.50 2.49
C SER A 301 24.73 -23.46 1.72
N GLU A 302 24.59 -22.45 0.85
CA GLU A 302 23.40 -22.19 0.06
C GLU A 302 23.72 -22.23 -1.41
N LYS A 303 22.68 -22.50 -2.20
CA LYS A 303 22.76 -22.31 -3.65
C LYS A 303 22.78 -20.83 -3.98
N VAL A 304 23.84 -20.38 -4.64
CA VAL A 304 23.99 -19.02 -5.14
C VAL A 304 23.96 -19.03 -6.66
N ILE A 305 23.29 -18.02 -7.23
CA ILE A 305 23.25 -17.78 -8.67
C ILE A 305 23.97 -16.46 -8.93
N ALA A 306 25.05 -16.48 -9.69
CA ALA A 306 25.73 -15.31 -10.20
C ALA A 306 25.16 -14.96 -11.60
N ARG A 307 24.68 -13.71 -11.76
CA ARG A 307 24.50 -13.08 -13.05
C ARG A 307 25.75 -12.30 -13.38
N VAL A 308 26.49 -12.71 -14.37
CA VAL A 308 27.67 -12.02 -14.89
C VAL A 308 27.33 -11.34 -16.20
N GLU A 309 27.60 -10.07 -16.31
CA GLU A 309 27.32 -9.26 -17.48
C GLU A 309 28.54 -8.43 -17.88
N ALA A 310 28.86 -8.44 -19.17
CA ALA A 310 29.88 -7.56 -19.74
C ALA A 310 29.24 -6.61 -20.77
N THR A 311 29.50 -5.34 -20.61
CA THR A 311 29.02 -4.24 -21.46
C THR A 311 30.19 -3.39 -21.93
N MET A 312 29.92 -2.32 -22.70
CA MET A 312 30.94 -1.33 -23.09
C MET A 312 31.57 -0.63 -21.89
N LEU A 313 30.86 -0.58 -20.73
CA LEU A 313 31.29 0.07 -19.49
C LEU A 313 32.10 -0.87 -18.56
N GLY A 314 32.32 -2.12 -18.98
CA GLY A 314 33.01 -3.13 -18.17
C GLY A 314 32.14 -4.31 -17.81
N SER A 315 32.60 -5.14 -16.86
CA SER A 315 31.88 -6.31 -16.36
C SER A 315 31.37 -6.14 -14.94
N ASP A 316 30.19 -6.68 -14.68
CA ASP A 316 29.53 -6.70 -13.37
C ASP A 316 29.08 -8.12 -13.03
N ALA A 317 29.06 -8.45 -11.74
CA ALA A 317 28.53 -9.70 -11.22
C ALA A 317 27.55 -9.39 -10.06
N ARG A 318 26.33 -9.87 -10.18
CA ARG A 318 25.31 -9.78 -9.14
C ARG A 318 24.88 -11.17 -8.69
N PHE A 319 24.59 -11.31 -7.41
CA PHE A 319 24.34 -12.60 -6.81
C PHE A 319 22.98 -12.65 -6.16
N VAL A 320 22.36 -13.82 -6.19
CA VAL A 320 21.17 -14.15 -5.40
C VAL A 320 21.37 -15.49 -4.72
N VAL A 321 20.83 -15.62 -3.51
CA VAL A 321 20.80 -16.87 -2.75
C VAL A 321 19.39 -17.45 -2.80
N THR A 322 19.29 -18.78 -2.90
CA THR A 322 17.97 -19.45 -3.00
C THR A 322 18.04 -20.93 -2.64
N ASN A 323 16.96 -21.47 -2.09
CA ASN A 323 16.74 -22.92 -1.92
C ASN A 323 15.88 -23.51 -3.06
N LEU A 324 15.38 -22.70 -3.99
CA LEU A 324 14.51 -23.15 -5.07
C LEU A 324 15.24 -24.11 -6.03
N PRO A 325 14.61 -25.20 -6.48
CA PRO A 325 15.13 -26.03 -7.58
C PRO A 325 15.02 -25.29 -8.91
N GLY A 326 15.86 -25.65 -9.88
CA GLY A 326 15.75 -25.16 -11.24
C GLY A 326 16.98 -24.46 -11.79
N ARG A 327 16.86 -24.00 -13.05
CA ARG A 327 17.96 -23.37 -13.79
C ARG A 327 18.19 -21.93 -13.35
N GLY A 328 19.45 -21.53 -13.08
CA GLY A 328 19.84 -20.23 -12.55
C GLY A 328 19.30 -19.06 -13.37
N LYS A 329 19.38 -19.14 -14.70
CA LYS A 329 18.80 -18.09 -15.57
C LYS A 329 17.32 -17.86 -15.30
N HIS A 330 16.52 -18.92 -15.23
CA HIS A 330 15.07 -18.81 -14.98
C HIS A 330 14.79 -18.25 -13.58
N LEU A 331 15.47 -18.78 -12.56
CA LEU A 331 15.32 -18.30 -11.17
C LEU A 331 15.70 -16.83 -11.06
N TYR A 332 16.79 -16.41 -11.67
CA TYR A 332 17.22 -15.02 -11.64
C TYR A 332 16.27 -14.10 -12.41
N GLU A 333 16.04 -14.37 -13.70
CA GLU A 333 15.32 -13.44 -14.59
C GLU A 333 13.81 -13.47 -14.40
N ARG A 334 13.21 -14.63 -14.04
CA ARG A 334 11.76 -14.78 -13.95
C ARG A 334 11.21 -14.78 -12.54
N VAL A 335 11.99 -15.28 -11.55
CA VAL A 335 11.53 -15.33 -10.17
C VAL A 335 12.06 -14.13 -9.38
N TYR A 336 13.37 -13.91 -9.39
CA TYR A 336 13.97 -12.81 -8.62
C TYR A 336 13.65 -11.43 -9.22
N CYS A 337 13.89 -11.23 -10.51
CA CYS A 337 13.64 -9.93 -11.14
C CYS A 337 12.16 -9.54 -11.16
N ALA A 338 11.23 -10.49 -11.03
CA ALA A 338 9.81 -10.18 -10.90
C ALA A 338 9.49 -9.36 -9.63
N ARG A 339 10.38 -9.36 -8.60
CA ARG A 339 10.30 -8.48 -7.43
C ARG A 339 10.26 -6.99 -7.79
N GLY A 340 10.81 -6.59 -8.93
CA GLY A 340 10.74 -5.19 -9.38
C GLY A 340 9.32 -4.60 -9.45
N ARG A 341 8.27 -5.44 -9.44
CA ARG A 341 6.89 -4.97 -9.30
C ARG A 341 6.60 -4.35 -7.92
N MET A 342 7.34 -4.74 -6.89
CA MET A 342 7.21 -4.23 -5.52
C MET A 342 7.39 -2.70 -5.47
N GLU A 343 8.31 -2.15 -6.25
CA GLU A 343 8.53 -0.70 -6.36
C GLU A 343 7.26 0.05 -6.76
N ASN A 344 6.42 -0.52 -7.64
CA ASN A 344 5.15 0.09 -8.03
C ASN A 344 4.09 -0.02 -6.93
N LEU A 345 4.11 -1.10 -6.14
CA LEU A 345 3.21 -1.28 -4.99
C LEU A 345 3.58 -0.30 -3.87
N ILE A 346 4.88 -0.11 -3.63
CA ILE A 346 5.38 0.91 -2.69
C ILE A 346 5.02 2.32 -3.20
N LYS A 347 5.13 2.61 -4.49
CA LYS A 347 4.66 3.89 -5.05
C LYS A 347 3.16 4.11 -4.84
N ASP A 348 2.36 3.07 -4.99
CA ASP A 348 0.92 3.17 -4.76
C ASP A 348 0.60 3.58 -3.31
N ILE A 349 1.26 2.98 -2.31
CA ILE A 349 1.03 3.36 -0.91
C ILE A 349 1.73 4.66 -0.54
N LYS A 350 3.01 4.82 -0.86
CA LYS A 350 3.81 5.99 -0.48
C LYS A 350 3.35 7.26 -1.17
N LEU A 351 3.31 7.26 -2.51
CA LEU A 351 3.06 8.49 -3.28
C LEU A 351 1.58 8.77 -3.47
N TYR A 352 0.76 7.74 -3.64
CA TYR A 352 -0.65 7.96 -4.00
C TYR A 352 -1.61 7.88 -2.81
N THR A 353 -1.26 7.24 -1.71
CA THR A 353 -1.97 7.45 -0.45
C THR A 353 -1.25 8.42 0.49
N ARG A 354 -0.01 8.83 0.19
CA ARG A 354 0.82 9.73 1.00
C ARG A 354 1.13 9.17 2.39
N SER A 355 1.43 7.87 2.45
CA SER A 355 1.80 7.22 3.71
C SER A 355 3.14 7.73 4.29
N ASP A 356 3.96 8.40 3.48
CA ASP A 356 5.20 9.06 3.86
C ASP A 356 5.01 10.31 4.73
N LYS A 357 3.78 10.82 4.87
CA LYS A 357 3.46 11.92 5.78
C LYS A 357 3.32 11.44 7.23
N THR A 358 4.44 11.35 7.93
CA THR A 358 4.53 10.98 9.35
C THR A 358 4.50 12.24 10.23
N ALA A 359 3.33 12.87 10.38
CA ALA A 359 3.18 14.19 11.00
C ALA A 359 3.01 14.15 12.54
N CYS A 360 2.84 12.99 13.16
CA CYS A 360 2.69 12.86 14.60
C CYS A 360 4.04 12.82 15.32
N HIS A 361 4.10 13.37 16.54
CA HIS A 361 5.32 13.28 17.36
C HIS A 361 5.60 11.85 17.81
N ARG A 362 4.56 11.15 18.32
CA ARG A 362 4.66 9.78 18.83
C ARG A 362 4.82 8.77 17.69
N TRP A 363 5.70 7.80 17.89
CA TRP A 363 5.94 6.71 16.95
C TRP A 363 4.66 5.86 16.74
N GLU A 364 3.96 5.52 17.80
CA GLU A 364 2.75 4.70 17.75
C GLU A 364 1.65 5.38 16.93
N ALA A 365 1.52 6.69 17.04
CA ALA A 365 0.55 7.45 16.25
C ALA A 365 0.89 7.42 14.75
N ASN A 366 2.18 7.51 14.39
CA ASN A 366 2.61 7.39 13.00
C ASN A 366 2.43 5.96 12.47
N GLN A 367 2.66 4.91 13.29
CA GLN A 367 2.34 3.54 12.91
C GLN A 367 0.84 3.34 12.71
N PHE A 368 0.00 3.92 13.58
CA PHE A 368 -1.45 3.85 13.41
C PHE A 368 -1.90 4.56 12.11
N ARG A 369 -1.33 5.73 11.82
CA ARG A 369 -1.56 6.42 10.53
C ARG A 369 -1.17 5.55 9.34
N LEU A 370 -0.03 4.87 9.40
CA LEU A 370 0.39 3.95 8.35
C LEU A 370 -0.66 2.84 8.10
N PHE A 371 -1.32 2.34 9.14
CA PHE A 371 -2.42 1.39 8.99
C PHE A 371 -3.66 2.03 8.33
N LEU A 372 -3.97 3.30 8.60
CA LEU A 372 -5.04 4.01 7.89
C LEU A 372 -4.73 4.15 6.39
N HIS A 373 -3.48 4.45 6.04
CA HIS A 373 -3.03 4.51 4.63
C HIS A 373 -3.06 3.12 3.98
N MET A 374 -2.70 2.08 4.72
CA MET A 374 -2.83 0.70 4.27
C MET A 374 -4.30 0.31 4.04
N GLY A 375 -5.20 0.78 4.90
CA GLY A 375 -6.64 0.64 4.71
C GLY A 375 -7.13 1.32 3.44
N ALA A 376 -6.72 2.56 3.20
CA ALA A 376 -7.02 3.29 1.97
C ALA A 376 -6.44 2.58 0.71
N TYR A 377 -5.25 1.98 0.83
CA TYR A 377 -4.69 1.14 -0.21
C TYR A 377 -5.62 -0.03 -0.55
N TRP A 378 -6.10 -0.77 0.45
CA TRP A 378 -7.02 -1.88 0.26
C TRP A 378 -8.30 -1.45 -0.49
N LEU A 379 -8.85 -0.27 -0.16
CA LEU A 379 -10.03 0.27 -0.82
C LEU A 379 -9.76 0.57 -2.31
N LEU A 380 -8.74 1.35 -2.61
CA LEU A 380 -8.36 1.69 -3.99
C LEU A 380 -7.97 0.46 -4.80
N HIS A 381 -7.25 -0.48 -4.18
CA HIS A 381 -6.87 -1.75 -4.80
C HIS A 381 -8.09 -2.61 -5.14
N SER A 382 -9.09 -2.65 -4.26
CA SER A 382 -10.34 -3.37 -4.51
C SER A 382 -11.10 -2.80 -5.71
N VAL A 383 -11.17 -1.47 -5.82
CA VAL A 383 -11.73 -0.79 -7.00
C VAL A 383 -10.94 -1.15 -8.26
N ARG A 384 -9.60 -1.07 -8.21
CA ARG A 384 -8.72 -1.48 -9.33
C ARG A 384 -8.96 -2.93 -9.74
N LEU A 385 -9.09 -3.85 -8.78
CA LEU A 385 -9.39 -5.25 -9.04
C LEU A 385 -10.83 -5.47 -9.54
N ALA A 386 -11.76 -4.60 -9.25
CA ALA A 386 -13.12 -4.65 -9.76
C ALA A 386 -13.27 -4.09 -11.18
N THR A 387 -12.26 -3.40 -11.72
CA THR A 387 -12.29 -2.96 -13.14
C THR A 387 -12.37 -4.15 -14.09
N PRO A 388 -12.90 -3.99 -15.32
CA PRO A 388 -12.94 -5.08 -16.30
C PRO A 388 -11.55 -5.69 -16.54
N ARG A 389 -11.46 -7.02 -16.59
CA ARG A 389 -10.16 -7.74 -16.63
C ARG A 389 -9.23 -7.33 -17.76
N LYS A 390 -9.78 -7.00 -18.93
CA LYS A 390 -9.01 -6.59 -20.14
C LYS A 390 -8.92 -5.08 -20.30
N SER A 391 -9.35 -4.29 -19.31
CA SER A 391 -9.30 -2.83 -19.40
C SER A 391 -7.91 -2.27 -19.02
N ARG A 392 -7.60 -1.09 -19.54
CA ARG A 392 -6.39 -0.32 -19.16
C ARG A 392 -6.34 0.01 -17.67
N TRP A 393 -7.48 0.01 -16.99
CA TRP A 393 -7.61 0.36 -15.57
C TRP A 393 -7.04 -0.70 -14.64
N ARG A 394 -6.91 -1.95 -15.10
CA ARG A 394 -6.39 -3.05 -14.29
C ARG A 394 -4.95 -2.86 -13.85
N GLY A 395 -4.15 -2.16 -14.64
CA GLY A 395 -2.76 -1.79 -14.34
C GLY A 395 -2.57 -0.32 -13.99
N ALA A 396 -3.65 0.45 -13.82
CA ALA A 396 -3.58 1.88 -13.56
C ALA A 396 -3.06 2.17 -12.14
N THR A 397 -2.36 3.30 -11.99
CA THR A 397 -1.94 3.82 -10.69
C THR A 397 -3.14 4.25 -9.85
N PHE A 398 -2.98 4.35 -8.55
CA PHE A 398 -4.05 4.85 -7.68
C PHE A 398 -4.41 6.31 -7.97
N ALA A 399 -3.46 7.13 -8.43
CA ALA A 399 -3.79 8.48 -8.91
C ALA A 399 -4.81 8.44 -10.06
N THR A 400 -4.61 7.55 -11.03
CA THR A 400 -5.53 7.37 -12.15
C THR A 400 -6.88 6.80 -11.68
N ILE A 401 -6.89 5.78 -10.83
CA ILE A 401 -8.13 5.19 -10.27
C ILE A 401 -8.92 6.26 -9.51
N ARG A 402 -8.26 7.06 -8.67
CA ARG A 402 -8.86 8.16 -7.92
C ARG A 402 -9.49 9.20 -8.85
N CYS A 403 -8.73 9.67 -9.83
CA CYS A 403 -9.21 10.69 -10.77
C CYS A 403 -10.42 10.22 -11.58
N MET A 404 -10.41 8.95 -12.02
CA MET A 404 -11.44 8.44 -12.93
C MET A 404 -12.68 7.89 -12.23
N PHE A 405 -12.54 7.36 -11.01
CA PHE A 405 -13.61 6.60 -10.35
C PHE A 405 -13.97 7.08 -8.94
N VAL A 406 -13.18 7.98 -8.35
CA VAL A 406 -13.47 8.56 -7.02
C VAL A 406 -13.83 10.03 -7.13
N LYS A 407 -13.01 10.83 -7.82
CA LYS A 407 -13.21 12.25 -8.02
C LYS A 407 -14.24 12.50 -9.14
N ILE A 408 -15.49 12.24 -8.84
CA ILE A 408 -16.61 12.38 -9.78
C ILE A 408 -17.64 13.34 -9.19
N ALA A 409 -17.97 14.37 -9.94
CA ALA A 409 -19.03 15.31 -9.54
C ALA A 409 -20.39 14.59 -9.47
N CYS A 410 -21.08 14.77 -8.35
CA CYS A 410 -22.39 14.17 -8.11
C CYS A 410 -23.25 15.11 -7.29
N ARG A 411 -24.53 15.25 -7.67
CA ARG A 411 -25.55 15.86 -6.83
C ARG A 411 -26.21 14.81 -5.97
N VAL A 412 -26.33 15.09 -4.69
CA VAL A 412 -26.93 14.19 -3.70
C VAL A 412 -28.23 14.81 -3.19
N GLU A 413 -29.31 14.03 -3.18
CA GLU A 413 -30.62 14.44 -2.68
C GLU A 413 -31.11 13.40 -1.67
N GLU A 414 -31.32 13.82 -0.42
CA GLU A 414 -31.92 12.97 0.60
C GLU A 414 -33.43 13.02 0.46
N MET A 415 -34.04 11.87 0.32
CA MET A 415 -35.49 11.73 0.22
C MET A 415 -35.99 10.87 1.40
N LYS A 416 -37.26 10.91 1.69
CA LYS A 416 -37.87 10.22 2.84
C LYS A 416 -37.48 8.74 2.95
N THR A 417 -37.32 8.03 1.83
CA THR A 417 -37.09 6.58 1.79
C THR A 417 -35.84 6.17 1.01
N ARG A 418 -35.14 7.12 0.38
CA ARG A 418 -33.98 6.84 -0.46
C ARG A 418 -33.06 8.05 -0.55
N ILE A 419 -31.81 7.80 -0.87
CA ILE A 419 -30.83 8.83 -1.25
C ILE A 419 -30.61 8.70 -2.75
N LYS A 420 -30.79 9.78 -3.49
CA LYS A 420 -30.61 9.83 -4.94
C LYS A 420 -29.26 10.45 -5.26
N LEU A 421 -28.51 9.78 -6.11
CA LEU A 421 -27.20 10.22 -6.62
C LEU A 421 -27.36 10.54 -8.11
N SER A 422 -27.10 11.79 -8.50
CA SER A 422 -27.22 12.25 -9.88
C SER A 422 -25.84 12.64 -10.40
N PHE A 423 -25.31 11.85 -11.33
CA PHE A 423 -24.03 12.09 -12.01
C PHE A 423 -24.26 12.89 -13.30
N ALA A 424 -23.20 13.49 -13.84
CA ALA A 424 -23.25 14.19 -15.10
C ALA A 424 -23.69 13.24 -16.24
N ALA A 425 -24.56 13.70 -17.13
CA ALA A 425 -25.05 12.90 -18.26
C ALA A 425 -23.94 12.38 -19.18
N HIS A 426 -22.84 13.13 -19.26
CA HIS A 426 -21.64 12.80 -20.05
C HIS A 426 -20.51 12.26 -19.19
N LEU A 427 -20.81 11.57 -18.08
CA LEU A 427 -19.78 11.00 -17.20
C LEU A 427 -18.83 10.11 -17.99
N PRO A 428 -17.52 10.46 -18.05
CA PRO A 428 -16.52 9.62 -18.70
C PRO A 428 -16.45 8.25 -18.03
N HIS A 429 -16.41 7.18 -18.84
CA HIS A 429 -16.25 5.81 -18.36
C HIS A 429 -17.38 5.29 -17.43
N ALA A 430 -18.61 5.78 -17.60
CA ALA A 430 -19.79 5.34 -16.85
C ALA A 430 -19.96 3.81 -16.87
N ASP A 431 -19.74 3.15 -18.02
CA ASP A 431 -19.80 1.68 -18.15
C ASP A 431 -18.78 0.96 -17.26
N ALA A 432 -17.56 1.52 -17.16
CA ALA A 432 -16.53 0.96 -16.29
C ALA A 432 -16.89 1.14 -14.81
N LEU A 433 -17.43 2.29 -14.43
CA LEU A 433 -17.94 2.55 -13.09
C LEU A 433 -19.09 1.59 -12.73
N GLY A 434 -20.04 1.41 -13.64
CA GLY A 434 -21.13 0.43 -13.49
C GLY A 434 -20.63 -1.00 -13.31
N ALA A 435 -19.63 -1.41 -14.11
CA ALA A 435 -18.99 -2.73 -13.97
C ALA A 435 -18.25 -2.91 -12.65
N ILE A 436 -17.62 -1.86 -12.11
CA ILE A 436 -16.98 -1.86 -10.79
C ILE A 436 -18.04 -2.02 -9.71
N ALA A 437 -19.09 -1.21 -9.74
CA ALA A 437 -20.19 -1.28 -8.79
C ALA A 437 -20.83 -2.67 -8.77
N ALA A 438 -21.16 -3.24 -9.94
CA ALA A 438 -21.74 -4.57 -10.05
C ALA A 438 -20.88 -5.70 -9.43
N ARG A 439 -19.57 -5.50 -9.30
CA ARG A 439 -18.66 -6.48 -8.67
C ARG A 439 -18.45 -6.26 -7.19
N LEU A 440 -18.60 -5.05 -6.71
CA LEU A 440 -18.38 -4.69 -5.31
C LEU A 440 -19.67 -4.71 -4.51
N CYS A 441 -20.77 -4.23 -5.08
CA CYS A 441 -22.08 -4.27 -4.44
C CYS A 441 -22.58 -5.71 -4.31
N PRO A 442 -23.18 -6.10 -3.18
CA PRO A 442 -23.90 -7.36 -3.09
C PRO A 442 -25.01 -7.37 -4.16
N GLN A 443 -25.14 -8.47 -4.88
CA GLN A 443 -26.29 -8.64 -5.78
C GLN A 443 -27.55 -8.51 -4.93
N ALA A 444 -28.47 -7.65 -5.37
CA ALA A 444 -29.79 -7.63 -4.78
C ALA A 444 -30.38 -9.06 -4.85
N PRO A 445 -30.98 -9.55 -3.76
CA PRO A 445 -31.60 -10.88 -3.74
C PRO A 445 -32.67 -11.04 -4.80
#